data_f82cc9f9f30ec5f881a842e37d463aed
#
_entry.id   f82cc9f9f30ec5f881a842e37d463aed
#
_cell.length_a   1.000
_cell.length_b   1.000
_cell.length_c   1.000
_cell.angle_alpha   90.00
_cell.angle_beta   90.00
_cell.angle_gamma   90.00
#
_symmetry.space_group_name_H-M   'P 1'
#
loop_
_entity.id
_entity.type
_entity.pdbx_description
1 polymer ?
#
loop_
_entity_poly.entity_id
_entity_poly.type
_entity_poly.pdbx_seq_one_letter_code
_entity_poly.pdbx_strand_id
1 'polypeptide(L)'
;MITAIYLAHLNPVTNAHVEIIKELKKDADIVKVMPVIFRSDEKEVNSKSFPFNFETRKKMLESIFGDSIKITDDYAFLAPFKKYLPPLVRRKSWKLRKQILNGVEGDYFSYTGDKAEGYMLKMYRLKPKIGERKSLSAASVKEKLYDAVLEKNSNWKEDVPKEIVKIIEDEWETIEKYSSGEDMTTRVVGMKFPKEGWSKK
;
A
#
# COMPACT_ATOMS: atom_id res chain seq x y z
N MET A 1 -9.58 9.98 -22.01
CA MET A 1 -9.57 9.85 -20.53
C MET A 1 -8.37 9.00 -20.15
N ILE A 2 -7.55 9.50 -19.22
CA ILE A 2 -6.33 8.82 -18.74
C ILE A 2 -6.52 8.47 -17.26
N THR A 3 -6.25 7.23 -16.89
CA THR A 3 -6.29 6.79 -15.49
C THR A 3 -4.88 6.53 -14.96
N ALA A 4 -4.49 7.21 -13.89
CA ALA A 4 -3.30 6.87 -13.12
C ALA A 4 -3.67 5.84 -12.04
N ILE A 5 -2.96 4.72 -12.01
CA ILE A 5 -3.15 3.64 -11.03
C ILE A 5 -1.99 3.69 -10.05
N TYR A 6 -2.27 4.02 -8.78
CA TYR A 6 -1.27 4.05 -7.73
C TYR A 6 -1.42 2.85 -6.81
N LEU A 7 -0.47 1.94 -6.92
CA LEU A 7 -0.39 0.69 -6.15
C LEU A 7 0.68 0.87 -5.08
N ALA A 8 0.31 0.86 -3.81
CA ALA A 8 1.27 1.05 -2.72
C ALA A 8 0.75 0.46 -1.40
N HIS A 9 1.64 0.24 -0.44
CA HIS A 9 1.23 -0.22 0.90
C HIS A 9 0.40 0.82 1.65
N LEU A 10 0.79 2.11 1.57
CA LEU A 10 0.07 3.22 2.23
C LEU A 10 -0.17 2.95 3.73
N ASN A 11 0.83 2.42 4.40
CA ASN A 11 0.68 1.90 5.75
C ASN A 11 1.79 2.43 6.69
N PRO A 12 1.56 3.62 7.29
CA PRO A 12 0.44 4.54 7.08
C PRO A 12 0.57 5.36 5.78
N VAL A 13 -0.45 6.18 5.49
CA VAL A 13 -0.35 7.25 4.48
C VAL A 13 0.56 8.34 5.02
N THR A 14 1.54 8.79 4.23
CA THR A 14 2.54 9.79 4.62
C THR A 14 2.47 11.03 3.72
N ASN A 15 3.14 12.11 4.12
CA ASN A 15 3.24 13.33 3.31
C ASN A 15 3.78 13.03 1.89
N ALA A 16 4.74 12.10 1.75
CA ALA A 16 5.26 11.69 0.46
C ALA A 16 4.19 11.02 -0.44
N HIS A 17 3.30 10.20 0.14
CA HIS A 17 2.20 9.60 -0.61
C HIS A 17 1.20 10.66 -1.10
N VAL A 18 0.94 11.66 -0.26
CA VAL A 18 0.05 12.78 -0.62
C VAL A 18 0.61 13.60 -1.77
N GLU A 19 1.91 13.90 -1.75
CA GLU A 19 2.59 14.58 -2.86
C GLU A 19 2.48 13.79 -4.15
N ILE A 20 2.77 12.49 -4.13
CA ILE A 20 2.65 11.62 -5.30
C ILE A 20 1.23 11.65 -5.86
N ILE A 21 0.20 11.50 -5.02
CA ILE A 21 -1.19 11.52 -5.48
C ILE A 21 -1.55 12.88 -6.09
N LYS A 22 -1.08 13.99 -5.50
CA LYS A 22 -1.26 15.34 -6.06
C LYS A 22 -0.57 15.51 -7.42
N GLU A 23 0.62 14.94 -7.60
CA GLU A 23 1.33 14.94 -8.87
C GLU A 23 0.56 14.12 -9.93
N LEU A 24 0.08 12.92 -9.57
CA LEU A 24 -0.70 12.07 -10.47
C LEU A 24 -2.01 12.73 -10.92
N LYS A 25 -2.63 13.54 -10.07
CA LYS A 25 -3.84 14.33 -10.43
C LYS A 25 -3.58 15.41 -11.48
N LYS A 26 -2.33 15.80 -11.73
CA LYS A 26 -1.96 16.73 -12.81
C LYS A 26 -1.81 15.99 -14.14
N ASP A 27 -1.43 14.71 -14.09
CA ASP A 27 -1.09 13.90 -15.25
C ASP A 27 -2.24 13.01 -15.75
N ALA A 28 -3.33 12.90 -14.99
CA ALA A 28 -4.44 11.98 -15.28
C ALA A 28 -5.80 12.57 -14.91
N ASP A 29 -6.82 12.19 -15.66
CA ASP A 29 -8.21 12.58 -15.41
C ASP A 29 -8.78 11.88 -14.16
N ILE A 30 -8.34 10.64 -13.92
CA ILE A 30 -8.72 9.82 -12.78
C ILE A 30 -7.47 9.28 -12.09
N VAL A 31 -7.42 9.41 -10.76
CA VAL A 31 -6.41 8.72 -9.93
C VAL A 31 -7.08 7.61 -9.16
N LYS A 32 -6.75 6.36 -9.48
CA LYS A 32 -7.20 5.16 -8.79
C LYS A 32 -6.11 4.72 -7.81
N VAL A 33 -6.37 4.85 -6.52
CA VAL A 33 -5.44 4.50 -5.44
C VAL A 33 -5.86 3.15 -4.86
N MET A 34 -4.91 2.22 -4.83
CA MET A 34 -5.14 0.85 -4.37
C MET A 34 -4.15 0.46 -3.28
N PRO A 35 -4.51 0.59 -2.00
CA PRO A 35 -3.72 0.05 -0.91
C PRO A 35 -3.57 -1.46 -1.07
N VAL A 36 -2.34 -1.98 -0.95
CA VAL A 36 -2.12 -3.43 -1.03
C VAL A 36 -2.78 -4.14 0.16
N ILE A 37 -3.47 -5.25 -0.11
CA ILE A 37 -4.18 -6.04 0.90
C ILE A 37 -3.71 -7.49 0.81
N PHE A 38 -3.47 -8.10 1.96
CA PHE A 38 -3.22 -9.53 2.09
C PHE A 38 -4.35 -10.17 2.87
N ARG A 39 -5.00 -11.19 2.29
CA ARG A 39 -6.12 -11.89 2.94
C ARG A 39 -5.83 -13.39 3.08
N SER A 40 -6.12 -13.94 4.26
CA SER A 40 -6.14 -15.38 4.53
C SER A 40 -7.46 -15.72 5.19
N ASP A 41 -8.19 -16.71 4.65
CA ASP A 41 -9.51 -17.11 5.13
C ASP A 41 -10.46 -15.91 5.33
N GLU A 42 -10.56 -15.06 4.29
CA GLU A 42 -11.38 -13.83 4.25
C GLU A 42 -10.96 -12.71 5.21
N LYS A 43 -9.99 -12.93 6.09
CA LYS A 43 -9.47 -11.92 7.01
C LYS A 43 -8.25 -11.23 6.43
N GLU A 44 -8.12 -9.93 6.69
CA GLU A 44 -6.89 -9.21 6.35
C GLU A 44 -5.75 -9.66 7.28
N VAL A 45 -4.59 -9.96 6.68
CA VAL A 45 -3.39 -10.35 7.42
C VAL A 45 -2.54 -9.13 7.64
N ASN A 46 -2.53 -8.66 8.88
CA ASN A 46 -1.73 -7.52 9.31
C ASN A 46 -0.47 -7.99 10.05
N SER A 47 0.55 -7.14 10.11
CA SER A 47 1.83 -7.42 10.75
C SER A 47 2.51 -6.12 11.15
N LYS A 48 3.67 -6.21 11.80
CA LYS A 48 4.51 -5.04 12.10
C LYS A 48 4.84 -4.18 10.87
N SER A 49 5.01 -4.80 9.71
CA SER A 49 5.17 -4.07 8.44
C SER A 49 3.89 -3.45 7.89
N PHE A 50 2.72 -3.98 8.28
CA PHE A 50 1.40 -3.58 7.79
C PHE A 50 0.40 -3.50 8.95
N PRO A 51 0.58 -2.59 9.93
CA PRO A 51 -0.27 -2.56 11.13
C PRO A 51 -1.71 -2.15 10.83
N PHE A 52 -1.93 -1.18 9.95
CA PHE A 52 -3.27 -0.67 9.66
C PHE A 52 -3.97 -1.51 8.59
N ASN A 53 -5.22 -1.88 8.85
CA ASN A 53 -6.08 -2.57 7.90
C ASN A 53 -6.53 -1.64 6.74
N PHE A 54 -7.21 -2.20 5.75
CA PHE A 54 -7.66 -1.44 4.58
C PHE A 54 -8.60 -0.30 4.95
N GLU A 55 -9.56 -0.53 5.84
CA GLU A 55 -10.56 0.49 6.21
C GLU A 55 -9.90 1.70 6.89
N THR A 56 -8.94 1.48 7.78
CA THR A 56 -8.18 2.57 8.40
C THR A 56 -7.37 3.36 7.37
N ARG A 57 -6.69 2.68 6.43
CA ARG A 57 -5.94 3.34 5.35
C ARG A 57 -6.85 4.09 4.37
N LYS A 58 -8.04 3.55 4.11
CA LYS A 58 -9.08 4.21 3.31
C LYS A 58 -9.54 5.48 3.99
N LYS A 59 -9.89 5.45 5.29
CA LYS A 59 -10.20 6.64 6.07
C LYS A 59 -9.11 7.71 6.02
N MET A 60 -7.83 7.30 6.11
CA MET A 60 -6.69 8.22 5.96
C MET A 60 -6.69 8.93 4.60
N LEU A 61 -6.95 8.21 3.52
CA LEU A 61 -7.00 8.79 2.17
C LEU A 61 -8.23 9.68 1.97
N GLU A 62 -9.39 9.23 2.44
CA GLU A 62 -10.65 9.99 2.36
C GLU A 62 -10.60 11.29 3.15
N SER A 63 -9.93 11.32 4.30
CA SER A 63 -9.76 12.53 5.11
C SER A 63 -9.00 13.65 4.40
N ILE A 64 -8.14 13.29 3.41
CA ILE A 64 -7.31 14.25 2.67
C ILE A 64 -7.93 14.58 1.31
N PHE A 65 -8.44 13.59 0.61
CA PHE A 65 -8.79 13.71 -0.81
C PHE A 65 -10.30 13.69 -1.07
N GLY A 66 -11.11 13.22 -0.10
CA GLY A 66 -12.55 13.03 -0.30
C GLY A 66 -12.80 12.20 -1.57
N ASP A 67 -13.73 12.66 -2.38
CA ASP A 67 -14.14 12.03 -3.64
C ASP A 67 -13.22 12.38 -4.83
N SER A 68 -12.14 13.14 -4.60
CA SER A 68 -11.26 13.59 -5.69
C SER A 68 -10.29 12.50 -6.21
N ILE A 69 -10.30 11.34 -5.60
CA ILE A 69 -9.59 10.11 -6.02
C ILE A 69 -10.52 8.91 -5.88
N LYS A 70 -10.24 7.85 -6.63
CA LYS A 70 -10.97 6.58 -6.50
C LYS A 70 -10.18 5.59 -5.65
N ILE A 71 -10.66 5.25 -4.47
CA ILE A 71 -10.00 4.29 -3.57
C ILE A 71 -10.71 2.93 -3.73
N THR A 72 -9.95 1.85 -4.00
CA THR A 72 -10.51 0.51 -4.17
C THR A 72 -9.66 -0.55 -3.50
N ASP A 73 -10.27 -1.68 -3.15
CA ASP A 73 -9.62 -2.86 -2.57
C ASP A 73 -9.20 -3.92 -3.61
N ASP A 74 -9.15 -3.53 -4.89
CA ASP A 74 -8.85 -4.43 -6.00
C ASP A 74 -7.41 -4.99 -5.98
N TYR A 75 -6.47 -4.37 -5.25
CA TYR A 75 -5.10 -4.86 -5.12
C TYR A 75 -4.96 -5.80 -3.91
N ALA A 76 -5.72 -6.89 -3.95
CA ALA A 76 -5.79 -7.87 -2.88
C ALA A 76 -5.16 -9.21 -3.28
N PHE A 77 -4.22 -9.67 -2.46
CA PHE A 77 -3.60 -10.99 -2.55
C PHE A 77 -4.33 -11.97 -1.63
N LEU A 78 -4.80 -13.09 -2.17
CA LEU A 78 -5.46 -14.15 -1.41
C LEU A 78 -4.50 -15.30 -1.17
N ALA A 79 -4.35 -15.74 0.07
CA ALA A 79 -3.50 -16.89 0.42
C ALA A 79 -3.84 -18.14 -0.44
N PRO A 80 -2.86 -18.99 -0.75
CA PRO A 80 -1.43 -18.83 -0.53
C PRO A 80 -0.78 -17.84 -1.50
N PHE A 81 0.00 -16.89 -0.95
CA PHE A 81 0.58 -15.77 -1.70
C PHE A 81 1.62 -16.21 -2.73
N LYS A 82 2.36 -17.29 -2.46
CA LYS A 82 3.32 -17.87 -3.42
C LYS A 82 2.71 -18.20 -4.79
N LYS A 83 1.39 -18.38 -4.88
CA LYS A 83 0.69 -18.70 -6.15
C LYS A 83 0.57 -17.50 -7.09
N TYR A 84 0.97 -16.30 -6.68
CA TYR A 84 1.06 -15.14 -7.56
C TYR A 84 2.40 -15.04 -8.29
N LEU A 85 3.35 -15.90 -7.96
CA LEU A 85 4.70 -15.91 -8.54
C LEU A 85 4.95 -17.20 -9.35
N PRO A 86 5.63 -17.12 -10.50
CA PRO A 86 6.02 -15.88 -11.18
C PRO A 86 4.82 -15.12 -11.77
N PRO A 87 4.92 -13.78 -11.90
CA PRO A 87 3.86 -12.96 -12.46
C PRO A 87 3.41 -13.44 -13.85
N LEU A 88 2.10 -13.40 -14.12
CA LEU A 88 1.44 -13.77 -15.37
C LEU A 88 1.57 -15.25 -15.81
N VAL A 89 2.39 -16.07 -15.15
CA VAL A 89 2.46 -17.51 -15.40
C VAL A 89 1.34 -18.26 -14.64
N ARG A 90 0.90 -17.70 -13.52
CA ARG A 90 -0.12 -18.32 -12.67
C ARG A 90 -1.50 -17.68 -12.86
N ARG A 91 -2.56 -18.51 -12.77
CA ARG A 91 -3.95 -18.02 -12.88
C ARG A 91 -4.30 -16.92 -11.88
N LYS A 92 -3.75 -16.98 -10.64
CA LYS A 92 -3.97 -15.96 -9.62
C LYS A 92 -3.39 -14.60 -10.02
N SER A 93 -2.22 -14.56 -10.64
CA SER A 93 -1.63 -13.31 -11.10
C SER A 93 -2.40 -12.66 -12.24
N TRP A 94 -2.93 -13.44 -13.18
CA TRP A 94 -3.85 -12.94 -14.22
C TRP A 94 -5.15 -12.39 -13.63
N LYS A 95 -5.71 -13.08 -12.64
CA LYS A 95 -6.90 -12.61 -11.93
C LYS A 95 -6.64 -11.29 -11.22
N LEU A 96 -5.52 -11.18 -10.52
CA LEU A 96 -5.11 -9.94 -9.84
C LEU A 96 -4.98 -8.77 -10.84
N ARG A 97 -4.33 -9.01 -11.99
CA ARG A 97 -4.25 -7.98 -13.04
C ARG A 97 -5.63 -7.53 -13.51
N LYS A 98 -6.56 -8.44 -13.72
CA LYS A 98 -7.95 -8.10 -14.10
C LYS A 98 -8.64 -7.26 -13.02
N GLN A 99 -8.44 -7.60 -11.74
CA GLN A 99 -8.99 -6.83 -10.62
C GLN A 99 -8.43 -5.40 -10.59
N ILE A 100 -7.10 -5.23 -10.72
CA ILE A 100 -6.46 -3.91 -10.78
C ILE A 100 -7.04 -3.05 -11.92
N LEU A 101 -7.30 -3.64 -13.07
CA LEU A 101 -7.84 -2.96 -14.23
C LEU A 101 -9.37 -2.87 -14.26
N ASN A 102 -10.05 -3.36 -13.23
CA ASN A 102 -11.51 -3.29 -13.15
C ASN A 102 -11.99 -1.83 -13.13
N GLY A 103 -12.92 -1.48 -14.03
CA GLY A 103 -13.45 -0.12 -14.15
C GLY A 103 -12.41 0.93 -14.61
N VAL A 104 -11.30 0.48 -15.23
CA VAL A 104 -10.36 1.37 -15.92
C VAL A 104 -10.75 1.44 -17.39
N GLU A 105 -11.13 2.62 -17.83
CA GLU A 105 -11.52 2.89 -19.21
C GLU A 105 -10.50 3.81 -19.90
N GLY A 106 -10.30 3.62 -21.20
CA GLY A 106 -9.35 4.40 -22.00
C GLY A 106 -7.89 4.08 -21.68
N ASP A 107 -7.04 5.11 -21.77
CA ASP A 107 -5.62 4.95 -21.49
C ASP A 107 -5.33 4.94 -20.00
N TYR A 108 -4.28 4.21 -19.62
CA TYR A 108 -3.84 4.15 -18.22
C TYR A 108 -2.34 3.95 -18.11
N PHE A 109 -1.81 4.30 -16.96
CA PHE A 109 -0.48 3.91 -16.50
C PHE A 109 -0.53 3.59 -15.01
N SER A 110 0.38 2.73 -14.55
CA SER A 110 0.62 2.55 -13.12
C SER A 110 1.79 3.41 -12.67
N TYR A 111 1.86 3.75 -11.39
CA TYR A 111 2.94 4.55 -10.83
C TYR A 111 3.58 3.84 -9.64
N THR A 112 4.88 3.91 -9.57
CA THR A 112 5.68 3.51 -8.40
C THR A 112 6.94 4.34 -8.28
N GLY A 113 7.42 4.59 -7.05
CA GLY A 113 8.72 5.17 -6.77
C GLY A 113 9.84 4.13 -6.58
N ASP A 114 9.54 2.83 -6.73
CA ASP A 114 10.49 1.74 -6.56
C ASP A 114 10.78 1.01 -7.87
N LYS A 115 12.08 0.90 -8.23
CA LYS A 115 12.50 0.24 -9.48
C LYS A 115 12.15 -1.25 -9.52
N ALA A 116 12.28 -1.96 -8.39
CA ALA A 116 11.97 -3.39 -8.33
C ALA A 116 10.47 -3.64 -8.49
N GLU A 117 9.64 -2.82 -7.85
CA GLU A 117 8.19 -2.83 -8.05
C GLU A 117 7.83 -2.46 -9.49
N GLY A 118 8.52 -1.47 -10.09
CA GLY A 118 8.34 -1.10 -11.49
C GLY A 118 8.58 -2.27 -12.45
N TYR A 119 9.61 -3.08 -12.22
CA TYR A 119 9.83 -4.31 -12.99
C TYR A 119 8.69 -5.30 -12.84
N MET A 120 8.18 -5.49 -11.63
CA MET A 120 7.06 -6.37 -11.38
C MET A 120 5.78 -5.85 -12.07
N LEU A 121 5.47 -4.57 -11.97
CA LEU A 121 4.33 -3.96 -12.68
C LEU A 121 4.46 -4.08 -14.19
N LYS A 122 5.68 -3.98 -14.73
CA LYS A 122 5.96 -4.24 -16.16
C LYS A 122 5.66 -5.69 -16.52
N MET A 123 6.07 -6.66 -15.69
CA MET A 123 5.71 -8.07 -15.89
C MET A 123 4.19 -8.29 -15.85
N TYR A 124 3.45 -7.55 -15.02
CA TYR A 124 1.98 -7.54 -15.02
C TYR A 124 1.37 -6.77 -16.20
N ARG A 125 2.19 -6.21 -17.10
CA ARG A 125 1.75 -5.38 -18.24
C ARG A 125 0.85 -4.21 -17.80
N LEU A 126 1.23 -3.55 -16.70
CA LEU A 126 0.49 -2.43 -16.11
C LEU A 126 1.05 -1.06 -16.50
N LYS A 127 1.90 -0.99 -17.53
CA LYS A 127 2.46 0.26 -18.09
C LYS A 127 3.06 1.18 -17.00
N PRO A 128 4.08 0.75 -16.22
CA PRO A 128 4.59 1.53 -15.10
C PRO A 128 5.32 2.79 -15.56
N LYS A 129 4.99 3.92 -14.93
CA LYS A 129 5.83 5.11 -14.80
C LYS A 129 6.60 4.99 -13.48
N ILE A 130 7.92 5.02 -13.55
CA ILE A 130 8.79 4.97 -12.37
C ILE A 130 9.19 6.40 -12.04
N GLY A 131 8.68 6.93 -10.95
CA GLY A 131 9.02 8.25 -10.44
C GLY A 131 10.27 8.23 -9.56
N GLU A 132 10.65 9.41 -9.06
CA GLU A 132 11.71 9.53 -8.09
C GLU A 132 11.29 8.94 -6.75
N ARG A 133 12.24 8.25 -6.10
CA ARG A 133 12.02 7.73 -4.76
C ARG A 133 12.05 8.90 -3.77
N LYS A 134 10.93 9.15 -3.09
CA LYS A 134 10.87 10.15 -2.02
C LYS A 134 11.74 9.69 -0.84
N SER A 135 12.35 10.64 -0.15
CA SER A 135 13.19 10.39 1.04
C SER A 135 12.36 9.84 2.21
N LEU A 136 11.14 10.34 2.38
CA LEU A 136 10.22 9.87 3.42
C LEU A 136 9.56 8.57 3.01
N SER A 137 9.65 7.55 3.85
CA SER A 137 9.05 6.23 3.63
C SER A 137 8.06 5.87 4.74
N ALA A 138 7.01 5.09 4.41
CA ALA A 138 6.12 4.55 5.42
C ALA A 138 6.83 3.61 6.42
N ALA A 139 7.97 3.05 6.06
CA ALA A 139 8.78 2.23 6.96
C ALA A 139 9.41 3.09 8.07
N SER A 140 10.02 4.24 7.70
CA SER A 140 10.60 5.15 8.69
C SER A 140 9.54 5.75 9.62
N VAL A 141 8.35 6.04 9.10
CA VAL A 141 7.23 6.53 9.94
C VAL A 141 6.78 5.47 10.93
N LYS A 142 6.70 4.18 10.52
CA LYS A 142 6.39 3.09 11.44
C LYS A 142 7.42 2.92 12.54
N GLU A 143 8.71 3.01 12.22
CA GLU A 143 9.78 2.98 13.22
C GLU A 143 9.58 4.07 14.26
N LYS A 144 9.31 5.31 13.83
CA LYS A 144 8.99 6.42 14.74
C LYS A 144 7.72 6.18 15.56
N LEU A 145 6.67 5.56 15.00
CA LEU A 145 5.46 5.19 15.75
C LEU A 145 5.77 4.16 16.83
N TYR A 146 6.56 3.12 16.51
CA TYR A 146 6.95 2.12 17.49
C TYR A 146 7.90 2.67 18.55
N ASP A 147 8.79 3.59 18.19
CA ASP A 147 9.63 4.31 19.16
C ASP A 147 8.77 5.17 20.10
N ALA A 148 7.70 5.79 19.60
CA ALA A 148 6.80 6.57 20.45
C ALA A 148 6.06 5.70 21.48
N VAL A 149 5.68 4.45 21.14
CA VAL A 149 5.12 3.48 22.11
C VAL A 149 6.12 3.15 23.21
N LEU A 150 7.41 3.12 22.89
CA LEU A 150 8.49 2.82 23.84
C LEU A 150 8.96 4.08 24.62
N GLU A 151 8.16 5.16 24.62
CA GLU A 151 8.45 6.43 25.28
C GLU A 151 9.75 7.10 24.80
N LYS A 152 10.24 6.71 23.63
CA LYS A 152 11.36 7.37 22.98
C LYS A 152 10.88 8.65 22.29
N ASN A 153 11.70 9.68 22.31
CA ASN A 153 11.40 10.92 21.60
C ASN A 153 11.20 10.64 20.10
N SER A 154 10.01 10.93 19.61
CA SER A 154 9.61 10.60 18.24
C SER A 154 8.74 11.71 17.66
N ASN A 155 9.09 12.17 16.47
CA ASN A 155 8.40 13.23 15.73
C ASN A 155 7.58 12.70 14.54
N TRP A 156 6.98 11.54 14.67
CA TRP A 156 6.19 10.90 13.59
C TRP A 156 5.06 11.79 13.05
N LYS A 157 4.52 12.70 13.88
CA LYS A 157 3.43 13.62 13.50
C LYS A 157 3.82 14.59 12.38
N GLU A 158 5.11 14.86 12.22
CA GLU A 158 5.63 15.74 11.15
C GLU A 158 5.66 15.03 9.78
N ASP A 159 5.68 13.69 9.79
CA ASP A 159 5.83 12.87 8.60
C ASP A 159 4.48 12.50 7.94
N VAL A 160 3.38 12.77 8.62
CA VAL A 160 2.03 12.48 8.15
C VAL A 160 1.18 13.76 8.07
N PRO A 161 0.18 13.79 7.19
CA PRO A 161 -0.78 14.88 7.17
C PRO A 161 -1.49 15.06 8.52
N LYS A 162 -1.82 16.31 8.87
CA LYS A 162 -2.49 16.63 10.14
C LYS A 162 -3.81 15.89 10.33
N GLU A 163 -4.54 15.68 9.25
CA GLU A 163 -5.82 14.97 9.20
C GLU A 163 -5.67 13.50 9.62
N ILE A 164 -4.49 12.92 9.40
CA ILE A 164 -4.20 11.51 9.71
C ILE A 164 -3.73 11.33 11.16
N VAL A 165 -3.18 12.36 11.79
CA VAL A 165 -2.65 12.26 13.17
C VAL A 165 -3.70 11.67 14.11
N LYS A 166 -4.92 12.24 14.09
CA LYS A 166 -6.01 11.74 14.94
C LYS A 166 -6.40 10.29 14.62
N ILE A 167 -6.43 9.93 13.34
CA ILE A 167 -6.78 8.55 12.94
C ILE A 167 -5.75 7.55 13.48
N ILE A 168 -4.46 7.92 13.49
CA ILE A 168 -3.41 7.08 14.06
C ILE A 168 -3.54 7.02 15.58
N GLU A 169 -3.85 8.14 16.24
CA GLU A 169 -4.06 8.18 17.69
C GLU A 169 -5.28 7.35 18.11
N ASP A 170 -6.36 7.37 17.34
CA ASP A 170 -7.54 6.53 17.58
C ASP A 170 -7.25 5.02 17.39
N GLU A 171 -6.25 4.68 16.60
CA GLU A 171 -5.78 3.29 16.35
C GLU A 171 -4.52 2.93 17.16
N TRP A 172 -4.22 3.64 18.27
CA TRP A 172 -2.98 3.49 19.00
C TRP A 172 -2.75 2.07 19.56
N GLU A 173 -3.82 1.40 20.00
CA GLU A 173 -3.76 0.00 20.44
C GLU A 173 -3.21 -0.93 19.36
N THR A 174 -3.50 -0.63 18.09
CA THR A 174 -2.93 -1.39 16.95
C THR A 174 -1.42 -1.21 16.85
N ILE A 175 -0.91 0.01 17.10
CA ILE A 175 0.53 0.29 17.10
C ILE A 175 1.20 -0.41 18.28
N GLU A 176 0.63 -0.33 19.48
CA GLU A 176 1.13 -1.03 20.66
C GLU A 176 1.23 -2.54 20.44
N LYS A 177 0.19 -3.15 19.88
CA LYS A 177 0.14 -4.58 19.56
C LYS A 177 1.32 -5.05 18.71
N TYR A 178 1.75 -4.22 17.74
CA TYR A 178 2.83 -4.61 16.82
C TYR A 178 4.20 -4.08 17.23
N SER A 179 4.31 -3.19 18.21
CA SER A 179 5.57 -2.55 18.59
C SER A 179 6.63 -3.56 19.09
N SER A 180 6.23 -4.50 19.92
CA SER A 180 7.11 -5.49 20.57
C SER A 180 7.32 -6.77 19.73
N GLY A 181 6.53 -7.00 18.67
CA GLY A 181 6.58 -8.22 17.87
C GLY A 181 7.70 -8.24 16.84
N GLU A 182 8.07 -9.44 16.37
CA GLU A 182 8.91 -9.60 15.18
C GLU A 182 8.14 -9.21 13.91
N ASP A 183 8.88 -8.72 12.90
CA ASP A 183 8.29 -8.47 11.58
C ASP A 183 8.10 -9.79 10.82
N MET A 184 6.93 -10.40 10.99
CA MET A 184 6.54 -11.66 10.36
C MET A 184 6.26 -11.48 8.86
N THR A 185 7.26 -10.96 8.13
CA THR A 185 7.21 -10.79 6.67
C THR A 185 8.35 -11.51 5.96
N THR A 186 8.17 -11.76 4.68
CA THR A 186 9.21 -12.22 3.76
C THR A 186 9.27 -11.29 2.55
N ARG A 187 10.46 -11.12 1.98
CA ARG A 187 10.64 -10.29 0.78
C ARG A 187 10.86 -11.16 -0.45
N VAL A 188 10.04 -10.96 -1.47
CA VAL A 188 10.16 -11.69 -2.75
C VAL A 188 10.03 -10.71 -3.90
N VAL A 189 10.99 -10.69 -4.81
CA VAL A 189 11.04 -9.78 -5.98
C VAL A 189 10.83 -8.31 -5.56
N GLY A 190 11.47 -7.89 -4.45
CA GLY A 190 11.35 -6.52 -3.92
C GLY A 190 10.11 -6.22 -3.08
N MET A 191 9.04 -7.01 -3.17
CA MET A 191 7.83 -6.83 -2.37
C MET A 191 7.91 -7.57 -1.02
N LYS A 192 7.36 -6.96 0.03
CA LYS A 192 7.12 -7.62 1.30
C LYS A 192 5.78 -8.34 1.30
N PHE A 193 5.77 -9.59 1.76
CA PHE A 193 4.58 -10.40 1.97
C PHE A 193 4.53 -10.88 3.42
N PRO A 194 3.34 -11.00 4.04
CA PRO A 194 3.22 -11.69 5.31
C PRO A 194 3.66 -13.15 5.18
N LYS A 195 4.38 -13.66 6.18
CA LYS A 195 4.71 -15.10 6.28
C LYS A 195 3.45 -15.94 6.47
N GLU A 196 2.51 -15.41 7.27
CA GLU A 196 1.16 -15.99 7.36
C GLU A 196 0.49 -15.95 5.99
N GLY A 197 -0.04 -17.07 5.56
CA GLY A 197 -0.66 -17.23 4.24
C GLY A 197 0.32 -17.36 3.07
N TRP A 198 1.65 -17.32 3.28
CA TRP A 198 2.62 -17.50 2.19
C TRP A 198 2.49 -18.88 1.51
N SER A 199 2.46 -19.93 2.31
CA SER A 199 2.44 -21.33 1.86
C SER A 199 1.22 -22.12 2.30
N LYS A 200 0.22 -21.47 2.91
CA LYS A 200 -0.97 -22.16 3.40
C LYS A 200 -1.63 -22.94 2.24
N LYS A 201 -1.97 -24.19 2.51
CA LYS A 201 -2.64 -25.09 1.56
C LYS A 201 -4.08 -24.67 1.32
#